data_bf6848163bfda42317096b5c07165166
#
_entry.id   bf6848163bfda42317096b5c07165166
#
_cell.length_a   1.000
_cell.length_b   1.000
_cell.length_c   1.000
_cell.angle_alpha   90.00
_cell.angle_beta   90.00
_cell.angle_gamma   90.00
#
_symmetry.space_group_name_H-M   'P 1'
#
loop_
_entity.id
_entity.type
_entity.pdbx_description
1 polymer ?
#
loop_
_entity_poly.entity_id
_entity_poly.type
_entity_poly.pdbx_seq_one_letter_code
_entity_poly.pdbx_strand_id
1 'polypeptide(L)'
;MATVDLTTKFLPKVDEQFTAESKRSLVTNQDFTWDGAATVRVYKVSTGKMNDYARNGDPTTGSRFGEVEQLNATTYPLTIEKDRSFTFVIDKLDEDETQQQLSGATALARQNREVVIPEVDTYTYGVMCTNAGTKPAAVELTAENIYDEICKAGTLMDEAGVPETGRVLVVTPEIYRIMKKCKEIILDTEVGEDMRLRGVVSNLDGAAVQKVPASR
;
A
#
# COMPACT_ATOMS: atom_id res chain seq x y z
N MET A 1 -19.27 33.05 -4.15
CA MET A 1 -19.41 33.39 -2.73
C MET A 1 -20.18 32.27 -2.08
N ALA A 2 -19.57 31.59 -1.10
CA ALA A 2 -20.31 30.65 -0.28
C ALA A 2 -21.22 31.43 0.65
N THR A 3 -22.52 31.23 0.54
CA THR A 3 -23.51 31.86 1.44
C THR A 3 -23.56 31.05 2.72
N VAL A 4 -23.16 31.64 3.84
CA VAL A 4 -23.38 31.07 5.16
C VAL A 4 -24.80 31.44 5.57
N ASP A 5 -25.63 30.45 5.90
CA ASP A 5 -27.00 30.67 6.35
C ASP A 5 -26.99 30.98 7.85
N LEU A 6 -27.15 32.25 8.17
CA LEU A 6 -27.04 32.82 9.53
C LEU A 6 -28.37 32.85 10.30
N THR A 7 -29.47 32.38 9.71
CA THR A 7 -30.81 32.54 10.30
C THR A 7 -31.30 31.33 11.12
N THR A 8 -30.53 30.25 11.19
CA THR A 8 -30.93 29.01 11.87
C THR A 8 -30.02 28.74 13.08
N LYS A 9 -30.60 28.24 14.17
CA LYS A 9 -29.81 27.75 15.31
C LYS A 9 -29.03 26.50 14.91
N PHE A 10 -27.71 26.62 14.72
CA PHE A 10 -26.87 25.50 14.37
C PHE A 10 -26.69 24.55 15.54
N LEU A 11 -26.83 23.24 15.29
CA LEU A 11 -26.41 22.22 16.23
C LEU A 11 -24.87 22.21 16.32
N PRO A 12 -24.27 22.01 17.50
CA PRO A 12 -22.81 22.02 17.67
C PRO A 12 -22.11 20.78 17.11
N LYS A 13 -22.73 20.13 16.14
CA LYS A 13 -22.17 18.95 15.42
C LYS A 13 -22.22 19.21 13.94
N VAL A 14 -21.04 19.10 13.31
CA VAL A 14 -20.91 19.14 11.87
C VAL A 14 -21.25 17.75 11.32
N ASP A 15 -22.03 17.70 10.25
CA ASP A 15 -22.26 16.48 9.49
C ASP A 15 -20.97 16.16 8.70
N GLU A 16 -20.19 15.23 9.22
CA GLU A 16 -18.93 14.80 8.61
C GLU A 16 -19.14 13.54 7.80
N GLN A 17 -18.55 13.50 6.63
CA GLN A 17 -18.55 12.30 5.80
C GLN A 17 -17.70 11.22 6.48
N PHE A 18 -18.28 10.03 6.69
CA PHE A 18 -17.56 8.88 7.20
C PHE A 18 -16.70 8.27 6.09
N THR A 19 -15.41 8.55 6.10
CA THR A 19 -14.44 7.95 5.18
C THR A 19 -13.49 7.03 5.92
N ALA A 20 -13.09 5.93 5.25
CA ALA A 20 -12.12 5.02 5.82
C ALA A 20 -10.73 5.70 5.87
N GLU A 21 -9.99 5.46 6.95
CA GLU A 21 -8.59 5.88 7.06
C GLU A 21 -7.69 5.22 6.01
N SER A 22 -6.55 5.86 5.70
CA SER A 22 -5.57 5.31 4.78
C SER A 22 -5.01 3.97 5.30
N LYS A 23 -4.91 2.99 4.42
CA LYS A 23 -4.35 1.67 4.71
C LYS A 23 -3.04 1.39 3.97
N ARG A 24 -2.47 2.41 3.32
CA ARG A 24 -1.25 2.26 2.53
C ARG A 24 0.00 1.93 3.36
N SER A 25 -0.01 2.17 4.67
CA SER A 25 1.15 1.95 5.54
C SER A 25 1.74 0.54 5.49
N LEU A 26 0.90 -0.47 5.19
CA LEU A 26 1.35 -1.86 5.04
C LEU A 26 2.02 -2.15 3.69
N VAL A 27 1.77 -1.32 2.68
CA VAL A 27 2.25 -1.54 1.31
C VAL A 27 3.26 -0.50 0.85
N THR A 28 3.56 0.51 1.68
CA THR A 28 4.53 1.56 1.36
C THR A 28 5.72 1.51 2.31
N ASN A 29 6.92 1.69 1.75
CA ASN A 29 8.14 1.83 2.52
C ASN A 29 8.25 3.26 3.09
N GLN A 30 8.63 3.38 4.37
CA GLN A 30 8.84 4.64 5.07
C GLN A 30 10.30 4.89 5.46
N ASP A 31 11.24 4.07 4.95
CA ASP A 31 12.66 4.16 5.32
C ASP A 31 13.38 5.36 4.71
N PHE A 32 12.75 6.07 3.76
CA PHE A 32 13.36 7.21 3.09
C PHE A 32 12.75 8.53 3.57
N THR A 33 13.62 9.44 4.03
CA THR A 33 13.25 10.83 4.35
C THR A 33 13.49 11.74 3.15
N TRP A 34 12.47 12.56 2.85
CA TRP A 34 12.50 13.54 1.76
C TRP A 34 12.72 14.93 2.35
N ASP A 35 13.97 15.26 2.70
CA ASP A 35 14.32 16.55 3.29
C ASP A 35 14.44 17.64 2.21
N GLY A 36 13.27 18.11 1.72
CA GLY A 36 13.20 19.24 0.79
C GLY A 36 13.77 19.01 -0.61
N ALA A 37 14.12 17.77 -0.96
CA ALA A 37 14.65 17.43 -2.26
C ALA A 37 13.55 16.90 -3.19
N ALA A 38 13.50 17.40 -4.42
CA ALA A 38 12.60 16.87 -5.46
C ALA A 38 13.01 15.48 -5.96
N THR A 39 14.27 15.10 -5.75
CA THR A 39 14.84 13.81 -6.18
C THR A 39 15.76 13.26 -5.11
N VAL A 40 15.48 12.04 -4.68
CA VAL A 40 16.34 11.24 -3.78
C VAL A 40 17.04 10.16 -4.60
N ARG A 41 18.35 9.96 -4.38
CA ARG A 41 19.12 8.91 -5.04
C ARG A 41 19.39 7.77 -4.08
N VAL A 42 18.96 6.58 -4.44
CA VAL A 42 19.20 5.36 -3.68
C VAL A 42 20.35 4.60 -4.30
N TYR A 43 21.31 4.17 -3.48
CA TYR A 43 22.43 3.35 -3.94
C TYR A 43 21.99 1.89 -4.12
N LYS A 44 22.34 1.32 -5.27
CA LYS A 44 22.24 -0.11 -5.55
C LYS A 44 23.66 -0.65 -5.69
N VAL A 45 24.08 -1.47 -4.75
CA VAL A 45 25.39 -2.11 -4.77
C VAL A 45 25.27 -3.46 -5.48
N SER A 46 26.16 -3.75 -6.42
CA SER A 46 26.22 -5.05 -7.07
C SER A 46 26.76 -6.13 -6.12
N THR A 47 26.40 -7.36 -6.37
CA THR A 47 26.97 -8.55 -5.70
C THR A 47 27.98 -9.22 -6.63
N GLY A 48 29.05 -9.78 -6.06
CA GLY A 48 30.00 -10.58 -6.81
C GLY A 48 29.48 -11.99 -7.07
N LYS A 49 29.93 -12.62 -8.15
CA LYS A 49 29.62 -14.02 -8.45
C LYS A 49 30.40 -14.97 -7.53
N MET A 50 29.80 -16.12 -7.24
CA MET A 50 30.54 -17.21 -6.61
C MET A 50 31.39 -17.92 -7.68
N ASN A 51 32.67 -18.09 -7.40
CA ASN A 51 33.61 -18.84 -8.23
C ASN A 51 33.96 -20.15 -7.56
N ASP A 52 34.25 -21.17 -8.36
CA ASP A 52 34.74 -22.46 -7.82
C ASP A 52 36.15 -22.29 -7.23
N TYR A 53 36.37 -22.85 -6.06
CA TYR A 53 37.69 -22.81 -5.42
C TYR A 53 38.62 -23.83 -6.05
N ALA A 54 39.63 -23.36 -6.75
CA ALA A 54 40.65 -24.19 -7.38
C ALA A 54 41.82 -24.49 -6.41
N ARG A 55 41.85 -25.66 -5.80
CA ARG A 55 42.89 -26.02 -4.83
C ARG A 55 44.32 -25.90 -5.38
N ASN A 56 44.52 -26.21 -6.65
CA ASN A 56 45.82 -26.16 -7.35
C ASN A 56 46.07 -24.86 -8.11
N GLY A 57 45.17 -23.87 -7.99
CA GLY A 57 45.12 -22.66 -8.83
C GLY A 57 44.44 -22.92 -10.18
N ASP A 58 43.74 -21.91 -10.68
CA ASP A 58 43.16 -21.96 -12.02
C ASP A 58 44.26 -21.91 -13.07
N PRO A 59 44.30 -22.83 -14.05
CA PRO A 59 45.37 -22.87 -15.06
C PRO A 59 45.42 -21.61 -15.95
N THR A 60 44.36 -20.81 -15.99
CA THR A 60 44.28 -19.60 -16.81
C THR A 60 44.65 -18.33 -16.04
N THR A 61 44.22 -18.22 -14.79
CA THR A 61 44.40 -17.01 -13.95
C THR A 61 45.46 -17.19 -12.87
N GLY A 62 45.85 -18.41 -12.55
CA GLY A 62 46.72 -18.76 -11.41
C GLY A 62 46.03 -18.50 -10.03
N SER A 63 44.86 -17.94 -10.00
CA SER A 63 44.13 -17.63 -8.77
C SER A 63 43.42 -18.87 -8.22
N ARG A 64 43.41 -19.04 -6.90
CA ARG A 64 42.61 -20.10 -6.24
C ARG A 64 41.18 -19.69 -6.04
N PHE A 65 40.88 -18.38 -6.10
CA PHE A 65 39.59 -17.80 -5.76
C PHE A 65 38.80 -17.30 -6.98
N GLY A 66 39.28 -17.58 -8.22
CA GLY A 66 38.71 -17.07 -9.46
C GLY A 66 39.10 -15.64 -9.77
N GLU A 67 38.37 -14.99 -10.64
CA GLU A 67 38.61 -13.60 -11.03
C GLU A 67 38.12 -12.64 -9.94
N VAL A 68 38.87 -11.54 -9.75
CA VAL A 68 38.51 -10.48 -8.81
C VAL A 68 37.49 -9.57 -9.50
N GLU A 69 36.25 -9.55 -9.03
CA GLU A 69 35.22 -8.63 -9.46
C GLU A 69 35.22 -7.38 -8.58
N GLN A 70 35.11 -6.21 -9.19
CA GLN A 70 34.90 -4.96 -8.45
C GLN A 70 33.41 -4.77 -8.18
N LEU A 71 33.06 -4.50 -6.92
CA LEU A 71 31.70 -4.13 -6.56
C LEU A 71 31.40 -2.72 -7.10
N ASN A 72 30.40 -2.64 -7.96
CA ASN A 72 29.94 -1.37 -8.52
C ASN A 72 28.73 -0.87 -7.74
N ALA A 73 28.75 0.41 -7.39
CA ALA A 73 27.59 1.10 -6.81
C ALA A 73 26.95 1.97 -7.91
N THR A 74 25.70 1.65 -8.24
CA THR A 74 24.87 2.49 -9.12
C THR A 74 23.85 3.24 -8.30
N THR A 75 23.46 4.44 -8.75
CA THR A 75 22.42 5.20 -8.09
C THR A 75 21.14 5.16 -8.91
N TYR A 76 20.02 4.88 -8.23
CA TYR A 76 18.69 4.96 -8.81
C TYR A 76 18.00 6.24 -8.32
N PRO A 77 17.62 7.17 -9.22
CA PRO A 77 16.92 8.39 -8.83
C PRO A 77 15.44 8.10 -8.59
N LEU A 78 14.93 8.50 -7.43
CA LEU A 78 13.50 8.56 -7.12
C LEU A 78 13.09 10.02 -7.18
N THR A 79 12.23 10.39 -8.11
CA THR A 79 11.74 11.76 -8.32
C THR A 79 10.28 11.84 -7.92
N ILE A 80 9.90 12.95 -7.27
CA ILE A 80 8.50 13.25 -6.97
C ILE A 80 7.78 13.53 -8.29
N GLU A 81 6.80 12.70 -8.63
CA GLU A 81 6.04 12.81 -9.88
C GLU A 81 4.75 13.62 -9.71
N LYS A 82 4.21 13.69 -8.49
CA LYS A 82 2.93 14.33 -8.22
C LYS A 82 3.06 15.33 -7.09
N ASP A 83 2.79 16.58 -7.39
CA ASP A 83 2.73 17.69 -6.43
C ASP A 83 1.34 18.34 -6.50
N ARG A 84 0.63 18.34 -5.38
CA ARG A 84 -0.75 18.83 -5.26
C ARG A 84 -0.90 19.72 -4.04
N SER A 85 -1.61 20.82 -4.20
CA SER A 85 -1.90 21.75 -3.13
C SER A 85 -3.40 22.06 -3.07
N PHE A 86 -3.86 22.51 -1.91
CA PHE A 86 -5.18 23.08 -1.72
C PHE A 86 -5.06 24.37 -0.91
N THR A 87 -5.99 25.28 -1.11
CA THR A 87 -6.08 26.55 -0.38
C THR A 87 -7.52 26.82 -0.05
N PHE A 88 -7.80 27.19 1.19
CA PHE A 88 -9.10 27.70 1.62
C PHE A 88 -8.89 28.92 2.53
N VAL A 89 -9.87 29.81 2.54
CA VAL A 89 -9.89 31.02 3.38
C VAL A 89 -11.10 30.90 4.30
N ILE A 90 -10.89 31.14 5.59
CA ILE A 90 -11.93 31.21 6.61
C ILE A 90 -11.93 32.65 7.13
N ASP A 91 -13.10 33.31 7.08
CA ASP A 91 -13.27 34.61 7.67
C ASP A 91 -13.41 34.47 9.20
N LYS A 92 -12.75 35.33 9.95
CA LYS A 92 -12.78 35.31 11.42
C LYS A 92 -14.19 35.54 11.98
N LEU A 93 -15.01 36.36 11.31
CA LEU A 93 -16.40 36.58 11.71
C LEU A 93 -17.24 35.30 11.53
N ASP A 94 -17.02 34.56 10.43
CA ASP A 94 -17.67 33.27 10.20
C ASP A 94 -17.24 32.19 11.22
N GLU A 95 -15.99 32.22 11.65
CA GLU A 95 -15.49 31.33 12.70
C GLU A 95 -16.18 31.62 14.05
N ASP A 96 -16.31 32.88 14.43
CA ASP A 96 -16.95 33.30 15.68
C ASP A 96 -18.46 33.00 15.65
N GLU A 97 -19.15 33.33 14.55
CA GLU A 97 -20.60 33.11 14.40
C GLU A 97 -20.97 31.62 14.33
N THR A 98 -20.09 30.77 13.80
CA THR A 98 -20.29 29.32 13.78
C THR A 98 -19.83 28.61 15.04
N GLN A 99 -19.52 29.35 16.13
CA GLN A 99 -19.02 28.80 17.37
C GLN A 99 -17.76 27.91 17.18
N GLN A 100 -16.82 28.36 16.35
CA GLN A 100 -15.57 27.67 15.98
C GLN A 100 -15.73 26.36 15.20
N GLN A 101 -16.91 26.07 14.66
CA GLN A 101 -17.10 24.89 13.81
C GLN A 101 -16.33 25.02 12.49
N LEU A 102 -16.11 26.24 12.00
CA LEU A 102 -15.30 26.58 10.83
C LEU A 102 -13.84 26.91 11.19
N SER A 103 -13.32 26.40 12.31
CA SER A 103 -11.92 26.66 12.67
C SER A 103 -10.96 26.02 11.63
N GLY A 104 -9.82 26.67 11.41
CA GLY A 104 -8.82 26.18 10.45
C GLY A 104 -8.35 24.74 10.73
N ALA A 105 -8.28 24.34 12.00
CA ALA A 105 -7.86 23.00 12.42
C ALA A 105 -8.89 21.92 12.04
N THR A 106 -10.18 22.18 12.30
CA THR A 106 -11.27 21.24 11.96
C THR A 106 -11.45 21.14 10.44
N ALA A 107 -11.38 22.26 9.72
CA ALA A 107 -11.44 22.29 8.27
C ALA A 107 -10.28 21.52 7.63
N LEU A 108 -9.05 21.68 8.15
CA LEU A 108 -7.88 20.94 7.69
C LEU A 108 -8.00 19.43 7.96
N ALA A 109 -8.44 19.05 9.15
CA ALA A 109 -8.63 17.63 9.50
C ALA A 109 -9.66 16.95 8.59
N ARG A 110 -10.76 17.66 8.28
CA ARG A 110 -11.79 17.20 7.34
C ARG A 110 -11.24 17.09 5.92
N GLN A 111 -10.54 18.11 5.43
CA GLN A 111 -9.93 18.12 4.11
C GLN A 111 -8.96 16.93 3.94
N ASN A 112 -8.14 16.67 4.95
CA ASN A 112 -7.24 15.52 4.93
C ASN A 112 -8.00 14.19 4.84
N ARG A 113 -9.04 14.01 5.66
CA ARG A 113 -9.81 12.76 5.72
C ARG A 113 -10.63 12.51 4.45
N GLU A 114 -11.31 13.54 3.95
CA GLU A 114 -12.31 13.40 2.89
C GLU A 114 -11.73 13.53 1.47
N VAL A 115 -10.61 14.23 1.31
CA VAL A 115 -10.04 14.52 0.00
C VAL A 115 -8.61 13.98 -0.15
N VAL A 116 -7.70 14.36 0.76
CA VAL A 116 -6.27 14.05 0.59
C VAL A 116 -6.02 12.54 0.72
N ILE A 117 -6.54 11.89 1.77
CA ILE A 117 -6.35 10.45 1.98
C ILE A 117 -6.89 9.63 0.81
N PRO A 118 -8.14 9.80 0.34
CA PRO A 118 -8.65 9.06 -0.81
C PRO A 118 -7.83 9.28 -2.08
N GLU A 119 -7.40 10.50 -2.36
CA GLU A 119 -6.59 10.81 -3.56
C GLU A 119 -5.21 10.13 -3.49
N VAL A 120 -4.55 10.18 -2.34
CA VAL A 120 -3.23 9.55 -2.16
C VAL A 120 -3.34 8.03 -2.23
N ASP A 121 -4.36 7.42 -1.61
CA ASP A 121 -4.59 5.98 -1.69
C ASP A 121 -4.84 5.54 -3.14
N THR A 122 -5.73 6.25 -3.86
CA THR A 122 -6.02 5.96 -5.28
C THR A 122 -4.76 6.02 -6.13
N TYR A 123 -3.93 7.05 -5.93
CA TYR A 123 -2.66 7.18 -6.65
C TYR A 123 -1.71 6.03 -6.31
N THR A 124 -1.54 5.71 -5.02
CA THR A 124 -0.64 4.64 -4.57
C THR A 124 -1.02 3.29 -5.17
N TYR A 125 -2.27 2.88 -5.04
CA TYR A 125 -2.73 1.60 -5.59
C TYR A 125 -2.72 1.58 -7.11
N GLY A 126 -3.04 2.70 -7.76
CA GLY A 126 -2.96 2.84 -9.22
C GLY A 126 -1.53 2.64 -9.75
N VAL A 127 -0.53 3.26 -9.08
CA VAL A 127 0.89 3.09 -9.42
C VAL A 127 1.34 1.65 -9.20
N MET A 128 0.93 1.03 -8.09
CA MET A 128 1.26 -0.38 -7.80
C MET A 128 0.71 -1.31 -8.88
N CYS A 129 -0.56 -1.18 -9.26
CA CYS A 129 -1.16 -1.98 -10.31
C CYS A 129 -0.51 -1.75 -11.68
N THR A 130 -0.18 -0.49 -12.00
CA THR A 130 0.43 -0.13 -13.28
C THR A 130 1.84 -0.70 -13.42
N ASN A 131 2.62 -0.67 -12.33
CA ASN A 131 4.02 -1.12 -12.32
C ASN A 131 4.20 -2.55 -11.78
N ALA A 132 3.13 -3.32 -11.60
CA ALA A 132 3.23 -4.70 -11.15
C ALA A 132 4.10 -5.53 -12.09
N GLY A 133 5.07 -6.27 -11.54
CA GLY A 133 6.00 -7.10 -12.30
C GLY A 133 5.31 -8.28 -12.97
N THR A 134 4.31 -8.88 -12.30
CA THR A 134 3.51 -9.98 -12.84
C THR A 134 2.06 -9.54 -12.94
N LYS A 135 1.47 -9.66 -14.13
CA LYS A 135 0.07 -9.33 -14.43
C LYS A 135 -0.59 -10.53 -15.09
N PRO A 136 -1.17 -11.46 -14.33
CA PRO A 136 -1.88 -12.59 -14.90
C PRO A 136 -3.09 -12.13 -15.71
N ALA A 137 -3.61 -13.00 -16.59
CA ALA A 137 -4.84 -12.73 -17.29
C ALA A 137 -6.01 -12.53 -16.33
N ALA A 138 -6.94 -11.66 -16.70
CA ALA A 138 -8.12 -11.42 -15.87
C ALA A 138 -8.99 -12.68 -15.80
N VAL A 139 -9.35 -13.08 -14.58
CA VAL A 139 -10.23 -14.23 -14.30
C VAL A 139 -11.40 -13.74 -13.47
N GLU A 140 -12.59 -14.23 -13.74
CA GLU A 140 -13.76 -14.00 -12.88
C GLU A 140 -13.59 -14.77 -11.58
N LEU A 141 -13.57 -14.05 -10.45
CA LEU A 141 -13.39 -14.66 -9.14
C LEU A 141 -14.74 -15.11 -8.56
N THR A 142 -14.81 -16.39 -8.22
CA THR A 142 -15.95 -17.04 -7.58
C THR A 142 -15.55 -17.62 -6.24
N ALA A 143 -16.54 -18.07 -5.44
CA ALA A 143 -16.27 -18.73 -4.17
C ALA A 143 -15.53 -20.08 -4.32
N GLU A 144 -15.52 -20.65 -5.53
CA GLU A 144 -14.91 -21.95 -5.82
C GLU A 144 -13.45 -21.83 -6.28
N ASN A 145 -13.08 -20.72 -6.95
CA ASN A 145 -11.74 -20.55 -7.53
C ASN A 145 -10.86 -19.54 -6.78
N ILE A 146 -11.40 -18.73 -5.90
CA ILE A 146 -10.68 -17.61 -5.28
C ILE A 146 -9.47 -18.07 -4.47
N TYR A 147 -9.57 -19.18 -3.76
CA TYR A 147 -8.46 -19.72 -2.97
C TYR A 147 -7.32 -20.21 -3.87
N ASP A 148 -7.68 -20.94 -4.93
CA ASP A 148 -6.70 -21.43 -5.91
C ASP A 148 -5.96 -20.29 -6.61
N GLU A 149 -6.66 -19.20 -6.96
CA GLU A 149 -6.03 -18.01 -7.56
C GLU A 149 -5.10 -17.28 -6.57
N ILE A 150 -5.42 -17.26 -5.28
CA ILE A 150 -4.54 -16.71 -4.24
C ILE A 150 -3.29 -17.58 -4.08
N CYS A 151 -3.44 -18.90 -4.02
CA CYS A 151 -2.32 -19.84 -3.96
C CYS A 151 -1.42 -19.75 -5.20
N LYS A 152 -1.98 -19.61 -6.41
CA LYS A 152 -1.22 -19.37 -7.64
C LYS A 152 -0.40 -18.08 -7.58
N ALA A 153 -0.98 -17.01 -7.05
CA ALA A 153 -0.24 -15.76 -6.86
C ALA A 153 0.91 -15.93 -5.86
N GLY A 154 0.70 -16.66 -4.76
CA GLY A 154 1.73 -17.05 -3.79
C GLY A 154 2.86 -17.83 -4.46
N THR A 155 2.54 -18.87 -5.23
CA THR A 155 3.49 -19.69 -5.97
C THR A 155 4.35 -18.86 -6.94
N LEU A 156 3.77 -17.90 -7.66
CA LEU A 156 4.53 -17.02 -8.55
C LEU A 156 5.52 -16.13 -7.79
N MET A 157 5.18 -15.70 -6.59
CA MET A 157 6.09 -14.94 -5.73
C MET A 157 7.22 -15.83 -5.18
N ASP A 158 6.91 -17.08 -4.81
CA ASP A 158 7.89 -18.05 -4.33
C ASP A 158 8.90 -18.43 -5.41
N GLU A 159 8.43 -18.70 -6.62
CA GLU A 159 9.29 -18.95 -7.79
C GLU A 159 10.18 -17.76 -8.14
N ALA A 160 9.70 -16.54 -7.90
CA ALA A 160 10.49 -15.32 -8.05
C ALA A 160 11.46 -15.05 -6.88
N GLY A 161 11.49 -15.91 -5.85
CA GLY A 161 12.37 -15.78 -4.68
C GLY A 161 11.99 -14.60 -3.76
N VAL A 162 10.73 -14.18 -3.76
CA VAL A 162 10.25 -13.12 -2.87
C VAL A 162 10.10 -13.66 -1.44
N PRO A 163 10.64 -12.97 -0.41
CA PRO A 163 10.47 -13.40 0.98
C PRO A 163 9.01 -13.64 1.37
N GLU A 164 8.76 -14.66 2.18
CA GLU A 164 7.41 -14.96 2.67
C GLU A 164 6.91 -13.94 3.69
N THR A 165 7.84 -13.29 4.38
CA THR A 165 7.51 -12.30 5.41
C THR A 165 7.11 -10.95 4.81
N GLY A 166 6.05 -10.35 5.36
CA GLY A 166 5.61 -9.01 4.96
C GLY A 166 4.76 -8.98 3.69
N ARG A 167 4.27 -10.12 3.21
CA ARG A 167 3.32 -10.16 2.09
C ARG A 167 1.97 -9.58 2.50
N VAL A 168 1.37 -8.82 1.62
CA VAL A 168 0.07 -8.20 1.84
C VAL A 168 -0.87 -8.52 0.68
N LEU A 169 -2.03 -9.05 1.00
CA LEU A 169 -3.12 -9.31 0.05
C LEU A 169 -4.13 -8.16 0.11
N VAL A 170 -4.11 -7.29 -0.89
CA VAL A 170 -5.06 -6.17 -0.99
C VAL A 170 -6.28 -6.62 -1.78
N VAL A 171 -7.46 -6.52 -1.17
CA VAL A 171 -8.72 -6.97 -1.78
C VAL A 171 -9.81 -5.91 -1.68
N THR A 172 -10.72 -5.90 -2.66
CA THR A 172 -11.92 -5.08 -2.59
C THR A 172 -12.96 -5.68 -1.63
N PRO A 173 -13.92 -4.88 -1.12
CA PRO A 173 -14.99 -5.40 -0.26
C PRO A 173 -15.81 -6.50 -0.93
N GLU A 174 -15.98 -6.46 -2.25
CA GLU A 174 -16.69 -7.48 -3.00
C GLU A 174 -15.93 -8.81 -3.03
N ILE A 175 -14.64 -8.76 -3.37
CA ILE A 175 -13.76 -9.95 -3.35
C ILE A 175 -13.69 -10.51 -1.93
N TYR A 176 -13.57 -9.65 -0.92
CA TYR A 176 -13.59 -10.08 0.48
C TYR A 176 -14.89 -10.80 0.87
N ARG A 177 -16.05 -10.37 0.31
CA ARG A 177 -17.32 -11.07 0.49
C ARG A 177 -17.33 -12.46 -0.16
N ILE A 178 -16.68 -12.61 -1.33
CA ILE A 178 -16.52 -13.91 -1.99
C ILE A 178 -15.62 -14.83 -1.16
N MET A 179 -14.49 -14.32 -0.65
CA MET A 179 -13.60 -15.08 0.25
C MET A 179 -14.35 -15.68 1.45
N LYS A 180 -15.27 -14.92 2.05
CA LYS A 180 -16.11 -15.40 3.16
C LYS A 180 -17.09 -16.53 2.79
N LYS A 181 -17.32 -16.79 1.52
CA LYS A 181 -18.16 -17.89 1.03
C LYS A 181 -17.35 -19.10 0.57
N CYS A 182 -16.03 -18.95 0.46
CA CYS A 182 -15.15 -20.03 0.05
C CYS A 182 -15.06 -21.10 1.15
N LYS A 183 -15.37 -22.34 0.80
CA LYS A 183 -15.38 -23.46 1.75
C LYS A 183 -13.97 -23.81 2.24
N GLU A 184 -12.98 -23.68 1.40
CA GLU A 184 -11.57 -23.99 1.70
C GLU A 184 -11.04 -23.05 2.78
N ILE A 185 -11.32 -21.75 2.67
CA ILE A 185 -10.95 -20.75 3.69
C ILE A 185 -11.70 -21.00 5.02
N ILE A 186 -12.96 -21.44 4.96
CA ILE A 186 -13.76 -21.73 6.16
C ILE A 186 -13.29 -23.00 6.90
N LEU A 187 -12.75 -23.95 6.16
CA LEU A 187 -12.28 -25.24 6.71
C LEU A 187 -10.90 -25.11 7.36
N ASP A 188 -10.11 -24.11 7.02
CA ASP A 188 -8.87 -23.79 7.73
C ASP A 188 -9.21 -23.36 9.16
N THR A 189 -8.69 -24.10 10.15
CA THR A 189 -9.14 -24.04 11.54
C THR A 189 -8.98 -22.66 12.16
N GLU A 190 -7.86 -21.99 11.96
CA GLU A 190 -7.57 -20.68 12.55
C GLU A 190 -8.35 -19.56 11.83
N VAL A 191 -8.31 -19.55 10.51
CA VAL A 191 -9.02 -18.54 9.69
C VAL A 191 -10.54 -18.70 9.82
N GLY A 192 -11.02 -19.94 9.87
CA GLY A 192 -12.45 -20.25 10.04
C GLY A 192 -12.97 -19.85 11.42
N GLU A 193 -12.17 -19.97 12.47
CA GLU A 193 -12.55 -19.53 13.83
C GLU A 193 -12.61 -18.01 13.92
N ASP A 194 -11.62 -17.29 13.44
CA ASP A 194 -11.60 -15.83 13.37
C ASP A 194 -12.76 -15.29 12.53
N MET A 195 -13.07 -15.95 11.44
CA MET A 195 -14.18 -15.57 10.57
C MET A 195 -15.55 -15.80 11.26
N ARG A 196 -15.70 -16.87 12.03
CA ARG A 196 -16.95 -17.15 12.78
C ARG A 196 -17.12 -16.22 13.98
N LEU A 197 -16.04 -15.95 14.72
CA LEU A 197 -16.10 -15.17 15.96
C LEU A 197 -16.08 -13.66 15.69
N ARG A 198 -15.23 -13.20 14.78
CA ARG A 198 -14.97 -11.77 14.53
C ARG A 198 -15.47 -11.30 13.17
N GLY A 199 -15.80 -12.21 12.26
CA GLY A 199 -16.20 -11.89 10.90
C GLY A 199 -15.07 -11.28 10.05
N VAL A 200 -13.82 -11.47 10.44
CA VAL A 200 -12.64 -10.89 9.82
C VAL A 200 -11.69 -12.00 9.37
N VAL A 201 -11.16 -11.87 8.16
CA VAL A 201 -10.01 -12.64 7.68
C VAL A 201 -8.81 -11.71 7.81
N SER A 202 -7.93 -11.99 8.75
CA SER A 202 -6.77 -11.15 9.07
C SER A 202 -5.50 -11.58 8.36
N ASN A 203 -5.33 -12.89 8.17
CA ASN A 203 -4.18 -13.49 7.50
C ASN A 203 -4.65 -14.68 6.67
N LEU A 204 -4.10 -14.86 5.50
CA LEU A 204 -4.40 -15.99 4.62
C LEU A 204 -3.12 -16.33 3.84
N ASP A 205 -2.72 -17.61 3.87
CA ASP A 205 -1.53 -18.11 3.17
C ASP A 205 -0.26 -17.26 3.42
N GLY A 206 -0.02 -16.91 4.70
CA GLY A 206 1.12 -16.07 5.10
C GLY A 206 1.02 -14.58 4.76
N ALA A 207 -0.01 -14.16 4.01
CA ALA A 207 -0.22 -12.77 3.63
C ALA A 207 -1.26 -12.07 4.52
N ALA A 208 -0.97 -10.86 4.97
CA ALA A 208 -1.92 -10.01 5.70
C ALA A 208 -3.02 -9.53 4.76
N VAL A 209 -4.28 -9.81 5.09
CA VAL A 209 -5.42 -9.42 4.24
C VAL A 209 -5.86 -8.00 4.56
N GLN A 210 -5.78 -7.13 3.56
CA GLN A 210 -6.18 -5.74 3.66
C GLN A 210 -7.37 -5.42 2.75
N LYS A 211 -8.46 -4.95 3.34
CA LYS A 211 -9.65 -4.55 2.60
C LYS A 211 -9.59 -3.07 2.25
N VAL A 212 -9.64 -2.75 0.95
CA VAL A 212 -9.60 -1.40 0.40
C VAL A 212 -10.85 -1.17 -0.47
N PRO A 213 -11.57 -0.04 -0.30
CA PRO A 213 -12.71 0.27 -1.17
C PRO A 213 -12.31 0.32 -2.64
N ALA A 214 -13.19 -0.12 -3.54
CA ALA A 214 -12.92 -0.11 -4.99
C ALA A 214 -12.78 1.30 -5.58
N SER A 215 -13.16 2.34 -4.83
CA SER A 215 -13.01 3.74 -5.22
C SER A 215 -11.60 4.31 -4.94
N ARG A 216 -10.72 3.51 -4.38
CA ARG A 216 -9.35 3.93 -4.01
C ARG A 216 -8.26 3.22 -4.76
#